data_e60af6f36f901ba083d1ebd2a9ac2695
#
_entry.id   e60af6f36f901ba083d1ebd2a9ac2695
#
_cell.length_a   1.000
_cell.length_b   1.000
_cell.length_c   1.000
_cell.angle_alpha   90.00
_cell.angle_beta   90.00
_cell.angle_gamma   90.00
#
_symmetry.space_group_name_H-M   'P 1'
#
loop_
_entity.id
_entity.type
_entity.pdbx_description
1 polymer ?
#
loop_
_entity_poly.entity_id
_entity_poly.type
_entity_poly.pdbx_seq_one_letter_code
_entity_poly.pdbx_strand_id
1 'polypeptide(L)'
;KLAGQQLTPSKIKKKSALTSFSFGGGVKLKEMVTFTRLFATMINAGLPIVRCLDILASQQANPFFKNLLEDVKSQVEQGSTFSEALGKHPATFDELFINLVHAGEVGGILDSIMLRLSTYIEKRAKLVGQVKGALTYPTIVVFIAIGVMAILMSFVIPAFENMFKNFGGGRESLPWI
;
A
#
# COMPACT_ATOMS: atom_id res chain seq x y z
N LYS A 1 41.77 -34.57 25.19
CA LYS A 1 40.33 -34.90 25.32
C LYS A 1 39.53 -33.66 25.05
N LEU A 2 39.14 -33.43 23.82
CA LEU A 2 38.27 -32.33 23.38
C LEU A 2 36.88 -32.92 23.15
N ALA A 3 35.93 -32.56 24.00
CA ALA A 3 34.54 -32.96 23.86
C ALA A 3 33.85 -31.95 22.91
N GLY A 4 33.18 -32.51 21.90
CA GLY A 4 32.53 -31.74 20.83
C GLY A 4 31.32 -30.90 21.30
N GLN A 5 31.30 -29.68 20.83
CA GLN A 5 30.09 -28.86 20.84
C GLN A 5 29.25 -29.23 19.61
N GLN A 6 28.15 -29.89 19.84
CA GLN A 6 27.12 -30.11 18.82
C GLN A 6 26.37 -28.79 18.62
N LEU A 7 26.67 -28.13 17.52
CA LEU A 7 25.88 -27.03 17.00
C LEU A 7 24.58 -27.61 16.40
N THR A 8 23.49 -27.50 17.09
CA THR A 8 22.15 -27.79 16.52
C THR A 8 21.79 -26.70 15.52
N PRO A 9 21.46 -27.02 14.27
CA PRO A 9 21.05 -26.03 13.30
C PRO A 9 19.67 -25.50 13.70
N SER A 10 19.62 -24.23 14.11
CA SER A 10 18.38 -23.50 14.32
C SER A 10 17.59 -23.48 13.01
N LYS A 11 16.42 -24.09 13.05
CA LYS A 11 15.47 -24.19 11.95
C LYS A 11 15.05 -22.77 11.55
N ILE A 12 15.64 -22.25 10.47
CA ILE A 12 15.21 -21.00 9.85
C ILE A 12 13.82 -21.25 9.28
N LYS A 13 12.79 -20.88 9.99
CA LYS A 13 11.43 -20.78 9.47
C LYS A 13 11.45 -19.71 8.38
N LYS A 14 11.55 -20.12 7.12
CA LYS A 14 11.14 -19.27 6.00
C LYS A 14 9.70 -18.83 6.27
N LYS A 15 9.52 -17.59 6.74
CA LYS A 15 8.23 -16.93 6.69
C LYS A 15 7.91 -16.78 5.21
N SER A 16 7.04 -17.63 4.71
CA SER A 16 6.53 -17.52 3.36
C SER A 16 5.78 -16.18 3.30
N ALA A 17 6.35 -15.25 2.56
CA ALA A 17 5.73 -13.99 2.19
C ALA A 17 4.68 -14.25 1.10
N LEU A 18 3.75 -15.14 1.37
CA LEU A 18 2.59 -15.39 0.54
C LEU A 18 1.37 -15.18 1.42
N THR A 19 0.54 -14.24 0.98
CA THR A 19 -0.82 -14.01 1.43
C THR A 19 -0.99 -13.30 2.77
N SER A 20 -0.97 -11.99 2.74
CA SER A 20 -2.15 -11.32 3.23
C SER A 20 -2.56 -10.25 2.20
N PHE A 21 -3.25 -10.70 1.19
CA PHE A 21 -4.21 -9.87 0.48
C PHE A 21 -5.33 -9.62 1.50
N SER A 22 -5.04 -8.82 2.50
CA SER A 22 -6.02 -8.35 3.48
C SER A 22 -6.87 -7.31 2.77
N PHE A 23 -7.91 -7.79 2.17
CA PHE A 23 -9.02 -7.00 1.69
C PHE A 23 -9.75 -6.45 2.94
N GLY A 24 -9.36 -5.28 3.38
CA GLY A 24 -10.04 -4.58 4.47
C GLY A 24 -9.14 -4.24 5.64
N GLY A 25 -8.74 -3.00 5.78
CA GLY A 25 -8.21 -2.46 7.02
C GLY A 25 -6.84 -1.79 6.98
N GLY A 26 -6.26 -1.59 5.83
CA GLY A 26 -5.03 -0.81 5.71
C GLY A 26 -5.27 0.71 5.87
N VAL A 27 -4.24 1.43 6.29
CA VAL A 27 -4.27 2.90 6.36
C VAL A 27 -4.24 3.46 4.94
N LYS A 28 -5.24 4.28 4.61
CA LYS A 28 -5.30 4.96 3.31
C LYS A 28 -4.25 6.07 3.25
N LEU A 29 -3.69 6.28 2.07
CA LEU A 29 -2.70 7.34 1.86
C LEU A 29 -3.21 8.73 2.29
N LYS A 30 -4.51 9.01 2.11
CA LYS A 30 -5.16 10.25 2.57
C LYS A 30 -5.15 10.37 4.10
N GLU A 31 -5.39 9.27 4.82
CA GLU A 31 -5.35 9.24 6.29
C GLU A 31 -3.92 9.49 6.79
N MET A 32 -2.93 8.90 6.12
CA MET A 32 -1.51 9.13 6.42
C MET A 32 -1.10 10.59 6.19
N VAL A 33 -1.55 11.21 5.09
CA VAL A 33 -1.31 12.65 4.82
C VAL A 33 -1.86 13.51 5.96
N THR A 34 -3.11 13.28 6.35
CA THR A 34 -3.77 14.04 7.41
C THR A 34 -3.07 13.84 8.75
N PHE A 35 -2.76 12.60 9.09
CA PHE A 35 -2.01 12.25 10.30
C PHE A 35 -0.67 12.97 10.36
N THR A 36 0.17 12.81 9.33
CA THR A 36 1.53 13.35 9.34
C THR A 36 1.53 14.89 9.41
N ARG A 37 0.58 15.53 8.72
CA ARG A 37 0.42 16.99 8.73
C ARG A 37 0.01 17.50 10.10
N LEU A 38 -1.01 16.91 10.71
CA LEU A 38 -1.49 17.32 12.03
C LEU A 38 -0.45 17.03 13.11
N PHE A 39 0.20 15.87 13.04
CA PHE A 39 1.28 15.52 13.95
C PHE A 39 2.44 16.52 13.86
N ALA A 40 2.91 16.83 12.63
CA ALA A 40 3.93 17.84 12.41
C ALA A 40 3.55 19.22 13.02
N THR A 41 2.30 19.64 12.81
CA THR A 41 1.80 20.90 13.34
C THR A 41 1.81 20.93 14.87
N MET A 42 1.38 19.83 15.50
CA MET A 42 1.35 19.71 16.96
C MET A 42 2.75 19.65 17.59
N ILE A 43 3.66 18.90 17.00
CA ILE A 43 5.07 18.85 17.44
C ILE A 43 5.72 20.22 17.29
N ASN A 44 5.50 20.91 16.17
CA ASN A 44 6.00 22.27 15.95
C ASN A 44 5.42 23.29 16.95
N ALA A 45 4.23 23.04 17.47
CA ALA A 45 3.62 23.83 18.55
C ALA A 45 4.15 23.45 19.95
N GLY A 46 5.11 22.51 20.05
CA GLY A 46 5.74 22.09 21.30
C GLY A 46 4.93 21.07 22.12
N LEU A 47 3.92 20.43 21.56
CA LEU A 47 3.19 19.41 22.29
C LEU A 47 4.04 18.12 22.43
N PRO A 48 3.97 17.46 23.60
CA PRO A 48 4.63 16.15 23.78
C PRO A 48 4.09 15.09 22.79
N ILE A 49 4.98 14.21 22.30
CA ILE A 49 4.66 13.15 21.31
C ILE A 49 3.46 12.32 21.76
N VAL A 50 3.46 11.88 23.01
CA VAL A 50 2.38 11.06 23.61
C VAL A 50 1.02 11.78 23.48
N ARG A 51 0.99 13.09 23.77
CA ARG A 51 -0.23 13.88 23.68
C ARG A 51 -0.72 14.04 22.23
N CYS A 52 0.20 14.22 21.30
CA CYS A 52 -0.12 14.27 19.88
C CYS A 52 -0.75 12.95 19.40
N LEU A 53 -0.16 11.83 19.78
CA LEU A 53 -0.67 10.49 19.43
C LEU A 53 -2.06 10.23 20.02
N ASP A 54 -2.29 10.62 21.27
CA ASP A 54 -3.59 10.50 21.95
C ASP A 54 -4.71 11.25 21.22
N ILE A 55 -4.45 12.52 20.92
CA ILE A 55 -5.40 13.37 20.17
C ILE A 55 -5.68 12.77 18.78
N LEU A 56 -4.63 12.37 18.07
CA LEU A 56 -4.78 11.84 16.70
C LEU A 56 -5.46 10.47 16.67
N ALA A 57 -5.18 9.59 17.64
CA ALA A 57 -5.86 8.31 17.75
C ALA A 57 -7.37 8.50 18.02
N SER A 58 -7.74 9.44 18.89
CA SER A 58 -9.13 9.72 19.20
C SER A 58 -9.93 10.28 18.01
N GLN A 59 -9.27 10.95 17.07
CA GLN A 59 -9.89 11.55 15.89
C GLN A 59 -9.94 10.61 14.67
N GLN A 60 -9.33 9.41 14.75
CA GLN A 60 -9.32 8.48 13.64
C GLN A 60 -10.67 7.79 13.46
N ALA A 61 -11.23 7.91 12.26
CA ALA A 61 -12.42 7.15 11.86
C ALA A 61 -12.12 5.69 11.50
N ASN A 62 -10.88 5.41 11.07
CA ASN A 62 -10.42 4.07 10.71
C ASN A 62 -9.97 3.33 11.98
N PRO A 63 -10.70 2.28 12.43
CA PRO A 63 -10.37 1.58 13.67
C PRO A 63 -9.01 0.89 13.62
N PHE A 64 -8.58 0.42 12.45
CA PHE A 64 -7.24 -0.15 12.29
C PHE A 64 -6.15 0.87 12.58
N PHE A 65 -6.28 2.08 12.01
CA PHE A 65 -5.29 3.14 12.21
C PHE A 65 -5.35 3.70 13.64
N LYS A 66 -6.55 3.79 14.24
CA LYS A 66 -6.71 4.16 15.64
C LYS A 66 -5.95 3.20 16.56
N ASN A 67 -6.19 1.89 16.47
CA ASN A 67 -5.53 0.89 17.28
C ASN A 67 -4.00 0.90 17.10
N LEU A 68 -3.53 1.13 15.86
CA LEU A 68 -2.12 1.26 15.57
C LEU A 68 -1.50 2.47 16.29
N LEU A 69 -2.17 3.63 16.28
CA LEU A 69 -1.68 4.84 16.97
C LEU A 69 -1.71 4.67 18.50
N GLU A 70 -2.73 3.98 19.03
CA GLU A 70 -2.80 3.63 20.45
C GLU A 70 -1.67 2.69 20.87
N ASP A 71 -1.30 1.71 20.02
CA ASP A 71 -0.17 0.83 20.27
C ASP A 71 1.16 1.60 20.25
N VAL A 72 1.38 2.44 19.23
CA VAL A 72 2.57 3.32 19.17
C VAL A 72 2.65 4.23 20.38
N LYS A 73 1.53 4.84 20.81
CA LYS A 73 1.46 5.66 22.02
C LYS A 73 1.89 4.86 23.25
N SER A 74 1.32 3.68 23.44
CA SER A 74 1.63 2.81 24.59
C SER A 74 3.11 2.44 24.65
N GLN A 75 3.74 2.17 23.52
CA GLN A 75 5.17 1.86 23.44
C GLN A 75 6.05 3.06 23.79
N VAL A 76 5.68 4.25 23.34
CA VAL A 76 6.40 5.48 23.70
C VAL A 76 6.24 5.80 25.20
N GLU A 77 5.07 5.57 25.78
CA GLU A 77 4.82 5.71 27.23
C GLU A 77 5.66 4.72 28.05
N GLN A 78 5.97 3.55 27.49
CA GLN A 78 6.83 2.52 28.10
C GLN A 78 8.32 2.81 27.93
N GLY A 79 8.69 3.90 27.26
CA GLY A 79 10.07 4.35 27.10
C GLY A 79 10.75 3.96 25.80
N SER A 80 10.04 3.36 24.85
CA SER A 80 10.56 3.18 23.49
C SER A 80 10.68 4.52 22.78
N THR A 81 11.62 4.65 21.85
CA THR A 81 11.67 5.81 20.97
C THR A 81 10.49 5.81 20.01
N PHE A 82 10.09 6.97 19.51
CA PHE A 82 8.99 7.07 18.57
C PHE A 82 9.30 6.30 17.26
N SER A 83 10.53 6.38 16.79
CA SER A 83 10.99 5.63 15.61
C SER A 83 10.93 4.11 15.81
N GLU A 84 11.34 3.60 16.98
CA GLU A 84 11.23 2.17 17.32
C GLU A 84 9.78 1.70 17.37
N ALA A 85 8.90 2.48 17.97
CA ALA A 85 7.48 2.18 18.04
C ALA A 85 6.84 2.11 16.64
N LEU A 86 7.16 3.06 15.74
CA LEU A 86 6.73 3.04 14.34
C LEU A 86 7.30 1.85 13.57
N GLY A 87 8.54 1.44 13.87
CA GLY A 87 9.23 0.32 13.24
C GLY A 87 8.53 -1.04 13.43
N LYS A 88 7.68 -1.18 14.44
CA LYS A 88 6.85 -2.38 14.65
C LYS A 88 5.69 -2.49 13.65
N HIS A 89 5.38 -1.41 12.92
CA HIS A 89 4.31 -1.34 11.93
C HIS A 89 4.80 -1.06 10.49
N PRO A 90 5.70 -1.89 9.92
CA PRO A 90 6.33 -1.64 8.61
C PRO A 90 5.35 -1.70 7.44
N ALA A 91 4.17 -2.28 7.63
CA ALA A 91 3.10 -2.28 6.63
C ALA A 91 2.44 -0.89 6.44
N THR A 92 2.57 -0.01 7.43
CA THR A 92 1.97 1.32 7.43
C THR A 92 3.02 2.42 7.27
N PHE A 93 4.13 2.31 7.98
CA PHE A 93 5.25 3.24 7.91
C PHE A 93 6.40 2.61 7.15
N ASP A 94 6.76 3.20 6.01
CA ASP A 94 7.88 2.71 5.21
C ASP A 94 9.23 2.98 5.90
N GLU A 95 10.24 2.25 5.47
CA GLU A 95 11.59 2.34 6.05
C GLU A 95 12.16 3.76 5.98
N LEU A 96 11.88 4.49 4.89
CA LEU A 96 12.29 5.88 4.75
C LEU A 96 11.68 6.77 5.84
N PHE A 97 10.38 6.58 6.10
CA PHE A 97 9.67 7.33 7.15
C PHE A 97 10.31 7.08 8.52
N ILE A 98 10.52 5.80 8.87
CA ILE A 98 11.09 5.37 10.16
C ILE A 98 12.50 5.94 10.35
N ASN A 99 13.37 5.82 9.33
CA ASN A 99 14.74 6.29 9.38
C ASN A 99 14.82 7.82 9.50
N LEU A 100 13.95 8.57 8.84
CA LEU A 100 13.89 10.03 8.96
C LEU A 100 13.41 10.45 10.35
N VAL A 101 12.38 9.77 10.89
CA VAL A 101 11.92 10.02 12.27
C VAL A 101 13.04 9.73 13.26
N HIS A 102 13.76 8.61 13.12
CA HIS A 102 14.89 8.27 13.97
C HIS A 102 15.98 9.36 13.94
N ALA A 103 16.37 9.80 12.74
CA ALA A 103 17.33 10.88 12.60
C ALA A 103 16.84 12.18 13.26
N GLY A 104 15.54 12.48 13.17
CA GLY A 104 14.91 13.63 13.81
C GLY A 104 14.90 13.55 15.33
N GLU A 105 14.63 12.35 15.89
CA GLU A 105 14.67 12.10 17.34
C GLU A 105 16.08 12.28 17.90
N VAL A 106 17.06 11.61 17.29
CA VAL A 106 18.48 11.69 17.73
C VAL A 106 19.02 13.10 17.57
N GLY A 107 18.65 13.79 16.50
CA GLY A 107 19.08 15.16 16.21
C GLY A 107 18.33 16.24 16.98
N GLY A 108 17.23 15.92 17.68
CA GLY A 108 16.36 16.90 18.35
C GLY A 108 15.62 17.85 17.40
N ILE A 109 15.49 17.47 16.13
CA ILE A 109 14.85 18.26 15.06
C ILE A 109 13.61 17.55 14.49
N LEU A 110 12.91 16.81 15.33
CA LEU A 110 11.75 15.99 14.93
C LEU A 110 10.63 16.85 14.29
N ASP A 111 10.43 18.07 14.79
CA ASP A 111 9.50 19.07 14.24
C ASP A 111 9.76 19.35 12.76
N SER A 112 11.00 19.67 12.43
CA SER A 112 11.45 19.98 11.06
C SER A 112 11.37 18.75 10.15
N ILE A 113 11.73 17.58 10.65
CA ILE A 113 11.64 16.32 9.90
C ILE A 113 10.17 15.97 9.62
N MET A 114 9.30 16.06 10.62
CA MET A 114 7.88 15.77 10.44
C MET A 114 7.20 16.71 9.45
N LEU A 115 7.59 17.99 9.42
CA LEU A 115 7.09 18.94 8.43
C LEU A 115 7.54 18.57 7.00
N ARG A 116 8.79 18.16 6.83
CA ARG A 116 9.32 17.68 5.54
C ARG A 116 8.64 16.39 5.09
N LEU A 117 8.42 15.45 6.01
CA LEU A 117 7.70 14.20 5.76
C LEU A 117 6.26 14.47 5.34
N SER A 118 5.55 15.39 6.00
CA SER A 118 4.18 15.73 5.60
C SER A 118 4.13 16.22 4.16
N THR A 119 5.03 17.11 3.78
CA THR A 119 5.15 17.63 2.41
C THR A 119 5.47 16.51 1.39
N TYR A 120 6.37 15.59 1.76
CA TYR A 120 6.74 14.46 0.91
C TYR A 120 5.53 13.53 0.66
N ILE A 121 4.82 13.16 1.72
CA ILE A 121 3.65 12.28 1.63
C ILE A 121 2.51 12.94 0.85
N GLU A 122 2.28 14.24 1.03
CA GLU A 122 1.31 15.02 0.25
C GLU A 122 1.64 14.99 -1.26
N LYS A 123 2.90 15.23 -1.62
CA LYS A 123 3.35 15.16 -3.02
C LYS A 123 3.16 13.75 -3.59
N ARG A 124 3.54 12.71 -2.83
CA ARG A 124 3.33 11.31 -3.21
C ARG A 124 1.85 11.00 -3.43
N ALA A 125 0.98 11.44 -2.53
CA ALA A 125 -0.47 11.25 -2.65
C ALA A 125 -1.03 11.92 -3.91
N LYS A 126 -0.58 13.13 -4.22
CA LYS A 126 -0.96 13.85 -5.44
C LYS A 126 -0.51 13.12 -6.70
N LEU A 127 0.73 12.66 -6.75
CA LEU A 127 1.27 11.89 -7.88
C LEU A 127 0.50 10.58 -8.11
N VAL A 128 0.23 9.81 -7.05
CA VAL A 128 -0.56 8.58 -7.14
C VAL A 128 -1.97 8.88 -7.67
N GLY A 129 -2.59 9.97 -7.22
CA GLY A 129 -3.90 10.41 -7.73
C GLY A 129 -3.87 10.74 -9.22
N GLN A 130 -2.85 11.46 -9.68
CA GLN A 130 -2.66 11.81 -11.08
C GLN A 130 -2.44 10.58 -11.98
N VAL A 131 -1.59 9.64 -11.54
CA VAL A 131 -1.34 8.39 -12.27
C VAL A 131 -2.61 7.56 -12.38
N LYS A 132 -3.37 7.41 -11.29
CA LYS A 132 -4.66 6.69 -11.32
C LYS A 132 -5.65 7.35 -12.27
N GLY A 133 -5.74 8.67 -12.28
CA GLY A 133 -6.59 9.41 -13.22
C GLY A 133 -6.17 9.19 -14.68
N ALA A 134 -4.88 9.27 -14.96
CA ALA A 134 -4.35 9.07 -16.31
C ALA A 134 -4.58 7.64 -16.86
N LEU A 135 -4.54 6.62 -15.98
CA LEU A 135 -4.78 5.22 -16.36
C LEU A 135 -6.25 4.88 -16.60
N THR A 136 -7.17 5.73 -16.18
CA THR A 136 -8.62 5.49 -16.38
C THR A 136 -8.99 5.42 -17.86
N TYR A 137 -8.47 6.34 -18.68
CA TYR A 137 -8.76 6.36 -20.11
C TYR A 137 -8.26 5.11 -20.86
N PRO A 138 -6.99 4.69 -20.75
CA PRO A 138 -6.52 3.47 -21.39
C PRO A 138 -7.30 2.23 -20.94
N THR A 139 -7.66 2.16 -19.66
CA THR A 139 -8.44 1.02 -19.12
C THR A 139 -9.81 0.93 -19.80
N ILE A 140 -10.54 2.03 -19.93
CA ILE A 140 -11.84 2.07 -20.60
C ILE A 140 -11.70 1.65 -22.07
N VAL A 141 -10.69 2.15 -22.78
CA VAL A 141 -10.46 1.81 -24.19
C VAL A 141 -10.20 0.31 -24.36
N VAL A 142 -9.36 -0.28 -23.49
CA VAL A 142 -9.09 -1.72 -23.54
C VAL A 142 -10.36 -2.55 -23.27
N PHE A 143 -11.18 -2.16 -22.30
CA PHE A 143 -12.45 -2.84 -22.04
C PHE A 143 -13.40 -2.78 -23.23
N ILE A 144 -13.52 -1.62 -23.89
CA ILE A 144 -14.34 -1.48 -25.09
C ILE A 144 -13.79 -2.36 -26.24
N ALA A 145 -12.48 -2.34 -26.45
CA ALA A 145 -11.85 -3.16 -27.51
C ALA A 145 -12.09 -4.66 -27.29
N ILE A 146 -11.93 -5.14 -26.07
CA ILE A 146 -12.21 -6.54 -25.70
C ILE A 146 -13.71 -6.86 -25.91
N GLY A 147 -14.59 -5.97 -25.51
CA GLY A 147 -16.03 -6.12 -25.71
C GLY A 147 -16.41 -6.23 -27.18
N VAL A 148 -15.89 -5.34 -28.04
CA VAL A 148 -16.11 -5.38 -29.49
C VAL A 148 -15.56 -6.68 -30.09
N MET A 149 -14.35 -7.10 -29.71
CA MET A 149 -13.75 -8.35 -30.17
C MET A 149 -14.60 -9.57 -29.80
N ALA A 150 -15.11 -9.62 -28.56
CA ALA A 150 -15.98 -10.70 -28.10
C ALA A 150 -17.30 -10.76 -28.90
N ILE A 151 -17.89 -9.60 -29.20
CA ILE A 151 -19.14 -9.52 -30.05
C ILE A 151 -18.83 -10.02 -31.45
N LEU A 152 -17.74 -9.58 -32.07
CA LEU A 152 -17.35 -10.02 -33.39
C LEU A 152 -17.15 -11.55 -33.45
N MET A 153 -16.43 -12.12 -32.48
CA MET A 153 -16.22 -13.56 -32.40
C MET A 153 -17.50 -14.35 -32.19
N SER A 154 -18.42 -13.84 -31.35
CA SER A 154 -19.64 -14.56 -30.98
C SER A 154 -20.76 -14.46 -32.00
N PHE A 155 -20.86 -13.35 -32.76
CA PHE A 155 -21.97 -13.08 -33.65
C PHE A 155 -21.55 -13.03 -35.13
N VAL A 156 -20.47 -12.35 -35.43
CA VAL A 156 -20.07 -12.09 -36.82
C VAL A 156 -19.44 -13.35 -37.46
N ILE A 157 -18.52 -14.01 -36.75
CA ILE A 157 -17.89 -15.21 -37.30
C ILE A 157 -18.91 -16.34 -37.54
N PRO A 158 -19.81 -16.68 -36.63
CA PRO A 158 -20.83 -17.69 -36.89
C PRO A 158 -21.83 -17.31 -38.02
N ALA A 159 -22.15 -16.01 -38.16
CA ALA A 159 -22.97 -15.53 -39.26
C ALA A 159 -22.30 -15.76 -40.64
N PHE A 160 -21.01 -15.49 -40.73
CA PHE A 160 -20.24 -15.81 -41.95
C PHE A 160 -20.12 -17.32 -42.19
N GLU A 161 -19.90 -18.12 -41.18
CA GLU A 161 -19.84 -19.57 -41.29
C GLU A 161 -21.16 -20.15 -41.85
N ASN A 162 -22.30 -19.66 -41.35
CA ASN A 162 -23.61 -20.06 -41.84
C ASN A 162 -23.85 -19.60 -43.30
N MET A 163 -23.37 -18.41 -43.67
CA MET A 163 -23.49 -17.92 -45.04
C MET A 163 -22.63 -18.78 -46.00
N PHE A 164 -21.43 -19.14 -45.65
CA PHE A 164 -20.56 -20.01 -46.45
C PHE A 164 -21.11 -21.43 -46.58
N LYS A 165 -21.72 -21.97 -45.55
CA LYS A 165 -22.43 -23.27 -45.63
C LYS A 165 -23.57 -23.25 -46.61
N ASN A 166 -24.32 -22.15 -46.70
CA ASN A 166 -25.45 -21.98 -47.61
C ASN A 166 -25.01 -21.77 -49.06
N PHE A 167 -23.79 -21.29 -49.32
CA PHE A 167 -23.22 -21.12 -50.67
C PHE A 167 -22.40 -22.32 -51.16
N GLY A 168 -22.43 -23.46 -50.47
CA GLY A 168 -21.82 -24.72 -50.95
C GLY A 168 -20.33 -24.86 -50.65
N GLY A 169 -19.77 -23.99 -49.84
CA GLY A 169 -18.40 -24.10 -49.35
C GLY A 169 -18.34 -24.89 -48.05
N GLY A 170 -18.10 -26.19 -48.12
CA GLY A 170 -17.85 -27.01 -46.94
C GLY A 170 -16.63 -26.57 -46.17
N ARG A 171 -16.56 -26.98 -44.91
CA ARG A 171 -15.49 -26.66 -43.90
C ARG A 171 -14.04 -26.96 -44.35
N GLU A 172 -13.91 -27.65 -45.49
CA GLU A 172 -12.58 -28.05 -46.05
C GLU A 172 -11.84 -26.95 -46.83
N SER A 173 -12.48 -25.78 -47.06
CA SER A 173 -11.86 -24.71 -47.84
C SER A 173 -11.22 -23.57 -47.03
N LEU A 174 -11.16 -23.66 -45.72
CA LEU A 174 -10.47 -22.66 -44.88
C LEU A 174 -9.20 -23.26 -44.24
N PRO A 175 -8.02 -22.89 -44.72
CA PRO A 175 -6.76 -23.49 -44.27
C PRO A 175 -6.26 -23.01 -42.91
N TRP A 176 -7.08 -22.30 -42.10
CA TRP A 176 -6.66 -21.61 -40.88
C TRP A 176 -7.46 -21.93 -39.63
N ILE A 177 -8.37 -22.86 -39.64
CA ILE A 177 -9.19 -23.20 -38.45
C ILE A 177 -9.04 -24.65 -38.09
#